data_bf74c16935d07ac455761f3b7ec7ad95
#
_entry.id   bf74c16935d07ac455761f3b7ec7ad95
#
_cell.length_a   1.000
_cell.length_b   1.000
_cell.length_c   1.000
_cell.angle_alpha   90.00
_cell.angle_beta   90.00
_cell.angle_gamma   90.00
#
_symmetry.space_group_name_H-M   'P 1'
#
loop_
_entity.id
_entity.type
_entity.pdbx_description
1 polymer ?
#
loop_
_entity_poly.entity_id
_entity_poly.type
_entity_poly.pdbx_seq_one_letter_code
_entity_poly.pdbx_strand_id
1 'polypeptide(L)'
;MSGARIRFSVTALLFVLLQVNLAYAVSHLSAIGVWRNDDATFEIFDNQGKLSGKIIALKEAQTPEGKQKLDIHNPDPSKRERPIVGLVFMSGFSRKSDMRWEDGTIYDPKTGNTYSGSMELEGPETIKVRGFVGISLIGRTDVWTRVRSSEPSQK
;
A
#
# COMPACT_ATOMS: atom_id res chain seq x y z
N MET A 1 3.57 -62.46 -7.48
CA MET A 1 4.08 -61.12 -7.15
C MET A 1 3.39 -60.14 -8.11
N SER A 2 2.35 -59.46 -7.62
CA SER A 2 1.50 -58.59 -8.45
C SER A 2 1.93 -57.12 -8.21
N GLY A 3 2.50 -56.51 -9.24
CA GLY A 3 2.93 -55.12 -9.23
C GLY A 3 1.73 -54.20 -9.54
N ALA A 4 1.21 -53.52 -8.53
CA ALA A 4 0.19 -52.48 -8.70
C ALA A 4 0.84 -51.27 -9.40
N ARG A 5 0.53 -51.03 -10.66
CA ARG A 5 0.88 -49.80 -11.38
C ARG A 5 -0.07 -48.70 -10.97
N ILE A 6 0.43 -47.73 -10.17
CA ILE A 6 -0.31 -46.53 -9.82
C ILE A 6 -0.39 -45.65 -11.08
N ARG A 7 -1.57 -45.61 -11.72
CA ARG A 7 -1.88 -44.66 -12.80
C ARG A 7 -2.30 -43.33 -12.18
N PHE A 8 -1.38 -42.40 -12.04
CA PHE A 8 -1.76 -41.01 -11.78
C PHE A 8 -2.48 -40.47 -13.01
N SER A 9 -3.74 -40.14 -12.85
CA SER A 9 -4.55 -39.55 -13.92
C SER A 9 -4.05 -38.17 -14.28
N VAL A 10 -3.84 -37.90 -15.55
CA VAL A 10 -3.46 -36.55 -16.08
C VAL A 10 -4.41 -35.45 -15.60
N THR A 11 -5.66 -35.83 -15.36
CA THR A 11 -6.68 -34.92 -14.80
C THR A 11 -6.37 -34.40 -13.39
N ALA A 12 -5.76 -35.25 -12.54
CA ALA A 12 -5.36 -34.82 -11.19
C ALA A 12 -4.19 -33.82 -11.23
N LEU A 13 -3.26 -34.01 -12.14
CA LEU A 13 -2.12 -33.11 -12.34
C LEU A 13 -2.56 -31.73 -12.85
N LEU A 14 -3.52 -31.68 -13.80
CA LEU A 14 -4.08 -30.42 -14.29
C LEU A 14 -4.83 -29.66 -13.20
N PHE A 15 -5.53 -30.34 -12.31
CA PHE A 15 -6.28 -29.72 -11.22
C PHE A 15 -5.33 -29.09 -10.17
N VAL A 16 -4.22 -29.74 -9.86
CA VAL A 16 -3.19 -29.20 -8.95
C VAL A 16 -2.51 -27.97 -9.55
N LEU A 17 -2.19 -27.97 -10.84
CA LEU A 17 -1.59 -26.81 -11.52
C LEU A 17 -2.54 -25.61 -11.57
N LEU A 18 -3.84 -25.84 -11.73
CA LEU A 18 -4.85 -24.79 -11.72
C LEU A 18 -4.99 -24.15 -10.33
N GLN A 19 -4.94 -24.94 -9.26
CA GLN A 19 -5.01 -24.46 -7.88
C GLN A 19 -3.78 -23.63 -7.50
N VAL A 20 -2.59 -24.03 -7.94
CA VAL A 20 -1.35 -23.27 -7.69
C VAL A 20 -1.39 -21.89 -8.35
N ASN A 21 -1.89 -21.80 -9.59
CA ASN A 21 -2.02 -20.51 -10.29
C ASN A 21 -3.05 -19.59 -9.63
N LEU A 22 -4.15 -20.11 -9.13
CA LEU A 22 -5.17 -19.33 -8.42
C LEU A 22 -4.65 -18.81 -7.08
N ALA A 23 -3.92 -19.62 -6.31
CA ALA A 23 -3.28 -19.21 -5.06
C ALA A 23 -2.22 -18.12 -5.30
N TYR A 24 -1.45 -18.22 -6.37
CA TYR A 24 -0.47 -17.20 -6.76
C TYR A 24 -1.15 -15.87 -7.13
N ALA A 25 -2.27 -15.90 -7.86
CA ALA A 25 -3.03 -14.71 -8.22
C ALA A 25 -3.63 -14.00 -6.99
N VAL A 26 -4.13 -14.75 -6.01
CA VAL A 26 -4.73 -14.20 -4.79
C VAL A 26 -3.67 -13.57 -3.86
N SER A 27 -2.45 -14.11 -3.82
CA SER A 27 -1.36 -13.58 -2.98
C SER A 27 -0.86 -12.20 -3.46
N HIS A 28 -1.12 -11.82 -4.72
CA HIS A 28 -0.71 -10.52 -5.29
C HIS A 28 -1.76 -9.41 -5.13
N LEU A 29 -2.97 -9.70 -4.69
CA LEU A 29 -4.04 -8.73 -4.48
C LEU A 29 -4.07 -8.24 -3.02
N SER A 30 -2.95 -7.71 -2.53
CA SER A 30 -2.85 -7.10 -1.20
C SER A 30 -2.47 -5.63 -1.32
N ALA A 31 -3.14 -4.75 -0.58
CA ALA A 31 -2.70 -3.36 -0.45
C ALA A 31 -1.42 -3.22 0.39
N ILE A 32 -1.10 -4.23 1.22
CA ILE A 32 0.14 -4.23 2.02
C ILE A 32 1.34 -4.31 1.07
N GLY A 33 2.34 -3.47 1.33
CA GLY A 33 3.57 -3.42 0.55
C GLY A 33 4.06 -1.99 0.33
N VAL A 34 5.03 -1.86 -0.58
CA VAL A 34 5.67 -0.59 -0.91
C VAL A 34 5.07 -0.04 -2.20
N TRP A 35 4.72 1.23 -2.15
CA TRP A 35 4.05 1.97 -3.21
C TRP A 35 4.75 3.30 -3.46
N ARG A 36 4.64 3.85 -4.66
CA ARG A 36 5.19 5.17 -4.98
C ARG A 36 4.26 5.96 -5.89
N ASN A 37 4.33 7.28 -5.76
CA ASN A 37 3.89 8.26 -6.75
C ASN A 37 5.09 9.10 -7.22
N ASP A 38 4.82 10.23 -7.87
CA ASP A 38 5.87 11.12 -8.39
C ASP A 38 6.66 11.84 -7.29
N ASP A 39 6.09 11.98 -6.08
CA ASP A 39 6.65 12.78 -4.98
C ASP A 39 7.32 11.95 -3.88
N ALA A 40 6.85 10.70 -3.65
CA ALA A 40 7.24 9.91 -2.48
C ALA A 40 7.09 8.40 -2.67
N THR A 41 7.70 7.66 -1.76
CA THR A 41 7.50 6.22 -1.58
C THR A 41 6.86 5.97 -0.23
N PHE A 42 5.88 5.08 -0.21
CA PHE A 42 5.03 4.77 0.93
C PHE A 42 5.10 3.28 1.27
N GLU A 43 4.96 2.96 2.52
CA GLU A 43 4.74 1.59 2.99
C GLU A 43 3.31 1.50 3.55
N ILE A 44 2.48 0.62 2.99
CA ILE A 44 1.18 0.23 3.57
C ILE A 44 1.40 -1.04 4.39
N PHE A 45 0.95 -1.03 5.63
CA PHE A 45 1.12 -2.14 6.58
C PHE A 45 -0.15 -2.37 7.41
N ASP A 46 -0.27 -3.58 7.97
CA ASP A 46 -1.32 -3.90 8.92
C ASP A 46 -1.00 -3.30 10.30
N ASN A 47 -1.99 -2.67 10.88
CA ASN A 47 -1.96 -2.17 12.24
C ASN A 47 -3.23 -2.62 12.97
N GLN A 48 -3.16 -3.75 13.65
CA GLN A 48 -4.25 -4.35 14.43
C GLN A 48 -5.52 -4.61 13.60
N GLY A 49 -5.35 -5.17 12.39
CA GLY A 49 -6.45 -5.52 11.49
C GLY A 49 -6.99 -4.36 10.65
N LYS A 50 -6.38 -3.18 10.75
CA LYS A 50 -6.64 -2.02 9.88
C LYS A 50 -5.37 -1.63 9.15
N LEU A 51 -5.49 -1.10 7.94
CA LEU A 51 -4.31 -0.64 7.21
C LEU A 51 -3.92 0.77 7.65
N SER A 52 -2.61 0.97 7.71
CA SER A 52 -1.95 2.25 7.92
C SER A 52 -0.88 2.47 6.86
N GLY A 53 -0.47 3.72 6.63
CA GLY A 53 0.55 4.08 5.65
C GLY A 53 1.60 5.01 6.24
N LYS A 54 2.87 4.74 5.89
CA LYS A 54 4.03 5.49 6.33
C LYS A 54 4.81 6.02 5.12
N ILE A 55 5.29 7.24 5.18
CA ILE A 55 6.21 7.80 4.19
C ILE A 55 7.59 7.22 4.47
N ILE A 56 8.17 6.47 3.53
CA ILE A 56 9.51 5.85 3.70
C ILE A 56 10.59 6.55 2.91
N ALA A 57 10.23 7.29 1.84
CA ALA A 57 11.16 8.15 1.11
C ALA A 57 10.41 9.31 0.45
N LEU A 58 11.09 10.42 0.23
CA LEU A 58 10.64 11.54 -0.59
C LEU A 58 11.56 11.68 -1.79
N LYS A 59 11.03 12.08 -2.95
CA LYS A 59 11.83 12.42 -4.14
C LYS A 59 12.84 13.53 -3.80
N GLU A 60 12.38 14.51 -3.03
CA GLU A 60 13.21 15.57 -2.48
C GLU A 60 13.14 15.52 -0.96
N ALA A 61 14.06 14.78 -0.32
CA ALA A 61 14.07 14.58 1.13
C ALA A 61 14.62 15.80 1.90
N GLN A 62 15.28 16.72 1.21
CA GLN A 62 15.92 17.89 1.81
C GLN A 62 15.28 19.19 1.29
N THR A 63 15.42 20.25 2.09
CA THR A 63 15.13 21.63 1.66
C THR A 63 16.24 22.13 0.71
N PRO A 64 16.07 23.27 0.03
CA PRO A 64 17.15 23.88 -0.78
C PRO A 64 18.44 24.13 0.01
N GLU A 65 18.34 24.34 1.34
CA GLU A 65 19.47 24.54 2.23
C GLU A 65 20.12 23.21 2.72
N GLY A 66 19.69 22.05 2.18
CA GLY A 66 20.23 20.73 2.52
C GLY A 66 19.74 20.15 3.85
N LYS A 67 18.72 20.75 4.48
CA LYS A 67 18.14 20.26 5.74
C LYS A 67 17.02 19.25 5.47
N GLN A 68 16.87 18.29 6.38
CA GLN A 68 15.76 17.33 6.35
C GLN A 68 14.40 18.06 6.38
N LYS A 69 13.44 17.62 5.56
CA LYS A 69 12.07 18.15 5.58
C LYS A 69 11.33 17.69 6.83
N LEU A 70 10.78 18.66 7.57
CA LEU A 70 10.03 18.47 8.81
C LEU A 70 8.56 18.78 8.60
N ASP A 71 7.72 18.32 9.51
CA ASP A 71 6.27 18.48 9.51
C ASP A 71 5.86 19.87 10.04
N ILE A 72 6.43 20.92 9.47
CA ILE A 72 6.34 22.32 9.96
C ILE A 72 4.92 22.88 9.97
N HIS A 73 4.02 22.32 9.14
CA HIS A 73 2.61 22.75 9.07
C HIS A 73 1.69 21.99 10.03
N ASN A 74 2.26 21.11 10.90
CA ASN A 74 1.43 20.39 11.85
C ASN A 74 0.63 21.34 12.74
N PRO A 75 -0.70 21.14 12.90
CA PRO A 75 -1.52 21.95 13.79
C PRO A 75 -1.06 21.88 15.25
N ASP A 76 -0.48 20.74 15.66
CA ASP A 76 0.16 20.58 16.96
C ASP A 76 1.63 21.05 16.91
N PRO A 77 1.98 22.16 17.57
CA PRO A 77 3.34 22.70 17.54
C PRO A 77 4.42 21.70 18.01
N SER A 78 4.07 20.80 18.93
CA SER A 78 5.00 19.81 19.49
C SER A 78 5.45 18.76 18.44
N LYS A 79 4.74 18.67 17.31
CA LYS A 79 5.02 17.73 16.22
C LYS A 79 5.72 18.35 15.02
N ARG A 80 5.94 19.67 15.02
CA ARG A 80 6.51 20.37 13.87
C ARG A 80 7.98 20.06 13.58
N GLU A 81 8.70 19.54 14.56
CA GLU A 81 10.11 19.15 14.42
C GLU A 81 10.29 17.68 13.99
N ARG A 82 9.22 16.91 13.86
CA ARG A 82 9.33 15.52 13.43
C ARG A 82 9.63 15.44 11.92
N PRO A 83 10.47 14.49 11.47
CA PRO A 83 10.74 14.27 10.05
C PRO A 83 9.49 13.82 9.30
N ILE A 84 9.35 14.24 8.03
CA ILE A 84 8.31 13.73 7.14
C ILE A 84 8.61 12.28 6.74
N VAL A 85 9.88 11.93 6.50
CA VAL A 85 10.28 10.52 6.30
C VAL A 85 10.13 9.77 7.63
N GLY A 86 9.41 8.67 7.61
CA GLY A 86 9.02 7.90 8.79
C GLY A 86 7.63 8.25 9.35
N LEU A 87 7.00 9.33 8.86
CA LEU A 87 5.69 9.76 9.32
C LEU A 87 4.60 8.76 8.92
N VAL A 88 3.86 8.24 9.90
CA VAL A 88 2.59 7.53 9.67
C VAL A 88 1.54 8.60 9.36
N PHE A 89 1.17 8.72 8.10
CA PHE A 89 0.26 9.75 7.59
C PHE A 89 -1.13 9.22 7.23
N MET A 90 -1.26 7.90 7.10
CA MET A 90 -2.53 7.23 6.85
C MET A 90 -2.83 6.24 7.98
N SER A 91 -4.08 6.17 8.44
CA SER A 91 -4.46 5.25 9.52
C SER A 91 -5.93 4.86 9.47
N GLY A 92 -6.24 3.70 10.06
CA GLY A 92 -7.60 3.28 10.37
C GLY A 92 -8.40 2.71 9.20
N PHE A 93 -7.77 2.40 8.06
CA PHE A 93 -8.47 1.89 6.88
C PHE A 93 -9.02 0.48 7.12
N SER A 94 -10.33 0.36 7.12
CA SER A 94 -11.07 -0.88 7.32
C SER A 94 -11.37 -1.55 5.96
N ARG A 95 -11.17 -2.86 5.86
CA ARG A 95 -11.47 -3.63 4.63
C ARG A 95 -12.98 -3.69 4.40
N LYS A 96 -13.42 -3.31 3.20
CA LYS A 96 -14.82 -3.39 2.75
C LYS A 96 -15.04 -4.49 1.72
N SER A 97 -14.03 -4.76 0.89
CA SER A 97 -14.01 -5.85 -0.07
C SER A 97 -12.57 -6.32 -0.32
N ASP A 98 -12.38 -7.26 -1.23
CA ASP A 98 -11.05 -7.77 -1.58
C ASP A 98 -10.11 -6.70 -2.14
N MET A 99 -10.67 -5.65 -2.74
CA MET A 99 -9.91 -4.59 -3.41
C MET A 99 -10.15 -3.20 -2.82
N ARG A 100 -10.97 -3.06 -1.73
CA ARG A 100 -11.37 -1.74 -1.22
C ARG A 100 -11.28 -1.63 0.29
N TRP A 101 -10.73 -0.49 0.76
CA TRP A 101 -10.62 -0.09 2.16
C TRP A 101 -11.17 1.33 2.33
N GLU A 102 -11.90 1.55 3.42
CA GLU A 102 -12.57 2.82 3.73
C GLU A 102 -12.41 3.17 5.21
N ASP A 103 -13.06 4.26 5.62
CA ASP A 103 -13.12 4.78 7.00
C ASP A 103 -11.75 5.18 7.56
N GLY A 104 -10.73 5.31 6.70
CA GLY A 104 -9.41 5.77 7.09
C GLY A 104 -9.29 7.29 7.14
N THR A 105 -8.17 7.75 7.69
CA THR A 105 -7.76 9.15 7.68
C THR A 105 -6.42 9.32 6.98
N ILE A 106 -6.24 10.43 6.29
CA ILE A 106 -5.02 10.82 5.58
C ILE A 106 -4.60 12.19 6.08
N TYR A 107 -3.44 12.29 6.71
CA TYR A 107 -2.81 13.54 7.08
C TYR A 107 -1.90 14.03 5.95
N ASP A 108 -2.04 15.28 5.53
CA ASP A 108 -1.19 15.92 4.54
C ASP A 108 -0.17 16.86 5.22
N PRO A 109 1.12 16.48 5.30
CA PRO A 109 2.13 17.31 5.94
C PRO A 109 2.48 18.59 5.15
N LYS A 110 2.08 18.70 3.88
CA LYS A 110 2.26 19.92 3.07
C LYS A 110 1.32 21.04 3.53
N THR A 111 0.14 20.69 4.04
CA THR A 111 -0.89 21.65 4.45
C THR A 111 -1.24 21.59 5.92
N GLY A 112 -0.86 20.52 6.63
CA GLY A 112 -1.24 20.26 8.02
C GLY A 112 -2.69 19.78 8.20
N ASN A 113 -3.40 19.49 7.10
CA ASN A 113 -4.79 19.06 7.12
C ASN A 113 -4.93 17.53 7.20
N THR A 114 -6.04 17.09 7.80
CA THR A 114 -6.44 15.68 7.82
C THR A 114 -7.74 15.51 7.05
N TYR A 115 -7.79 14.46 6.22
CA TYR A 115 -8.90 14.12 5.34
C TYR A 115 -9.45 12.74 5.70
N SER A 116 -10.72 12.50 5.40
CA SER A 116 -11.24 11.14 5.31
C SER A 116 -10.61 10.44 4.10
N GLY A 117 -10.40 9.12 4.20
CA GLY A 117 -9.67 8.38 3.18
C GLY A 117 -10.34 7.08 2.76
N SER A 118 -10.16 6.74 1.48
CA SER A 118 -10.43 5.42 0.92
C SER A 118 -9.30 4.96 0.03
N MET A 119 -9.15 3.65 -0.11
CA MET A 119 -8.18 3.02 -1.01
C MET A 119 -8.87 1.96 -1.86
N GLU A 120 -8.45 1.82 -3.12
CA GLU A 120 -8.94 0.82 -4.06
C GLU A 120 -7.80 0.29 -4.92
N LEU A 121 -7.62 -1.03 -4.93
CA LEU A 121 -6.70 -1.70 -5.85
C LEU A 121 -7.34 -1.77 -7.24
N GLU A 122 -6.63 -1.29 -8.26
CA GLU A 122 -7.00 -1.49 -9.68
C GLU A 122 -6.27 -2.70 -10.30
N GLY A 123 -5.68 -3.52 -9.46
CA GLY A 123 -4.89 -4.68 -9.85
C GLY A 123 -3.68 -4.87 -8.94
N PRO A 124 -2.76 -5.78 -9.27
CA PRO A 124 -1.62 -6.09 -8.39
C PRO A 124 -0.60 -4.95 -8.29
N GLU A 125 -0.55 -4.06 -9.27
CA GLU A 125 0.50 -3.04 -9.41
C GLU A 125 0.01 -1.61 -9.19
N THR A 126 -1.31 -1.39 -9.05
CA THR A 126 -1.89 -0.05 -8.98
C THR A 126 -2.89 0.06 -7.85
N ILE A 127 -2.77 1.10 -7.03
CA ILE A 127 -3.72 1.46 -5.98
C ILE A 127 -4.11 2.93 -6.11
N LYS A 128 -5.41 3.20 -6.04
CA LYS A 128 -5.95 4.54 -5.90
C LYS A 128 -6.13 4.87 -4.43
N VAL A 129 -5.61 6.00 -4.01
CA VAL A 129 -5.77 6.55 -2.66
C VAL A 129 -6.52 7.87 -2.79
N ARG A 130 -7.67 7.96 -2.14
CA ARG A 130 -8.54 9.14 -2.22
C ARG A 130 -8.71 9.78 -0.86
N GLY A 131 -8.33 11.06 -0.78
CA GLY A 131 -8.62 11.95 0.34
C GLY A 131 -9.81 12.85 0.04
N PHE A 132 -10.73 13.05 1.00
CA PHE A 132 -11.94 13.85 0.82
C PHE A 132 -12.39 14.52 2.13
N VAL A 133 -13.22 15.55 2.00
CA VAL A 133 -13.86 16.28 3.12
C VAL A 133 -15.37 16.02 3.06
N GLY A 134 -15.95 15.54 4.15
CA GLY A 134 -17.37 15.22 4.24
C GLY A 134 -17.77 14.00 3.40
N ILE A 135 -18.13 14.19 2.14
CA ILE A 135 -18.54 13.13 1.24
C ILE A 135 -17.46 12.84 0.19
N SER A 136 -17.34 11.57 -0.25
CA SER A 136 -16.29 11.14 -1.16
C SER A 136 -16.34 11.79 -2.57
N LEU A 137 -17.43 12.48 -2.93
CA LEU A 137 -17.53 13.24 -4.19
C LEU A 137 -16.61 14.47 -4.20
N ILE A 138 -16.35 15.08 -3.03
CA ILE A 138 -15.48 16.26 -2.89
C ILE A 138 -14.12 15.81 -2.36
N GLY A 139 -13.20 15.47 -3.25
CA GLY A 139 -11.89 14.98 -2.86
C GLY A 139 -10.92 14.87 -4.01
N ARG A 140 -9.69 14.48 -3.68
CA ARG A 140 -8.59 14.24 -4.62
C ARG A 140 -8.18 12.79 -4.58
N THR A 141 -7.97 12.20 -5.74
CA THR A 141 -7.42 10.86 -5.89
C THR A 141 -5.96 10.94 -6.35
N ASP A 142 -5.12 10.17 -5.70
CA ASP A 142 -3.74 9.93 -6.09
C ASP A 142 -3.60 8.46 -6.52
N VAL A 143 -2.80 8.20 -7.55
CA VAL A 143 -2.58 6.86 -8.10
C VAL A 143 -1.15 6.45 -7.79
N TRP A 144 -1.00 5.33 -7.10
CA TRP A 144 0.30 4.81 -6.74
C TRP A 144 0.61 3.51 -7.46
N THR A 145 1.87 3.34 -7.80
CA THR A 145 2.40 2.12 -8.42
C THR A 145 3.16 1.30 -7.40
N ARG A 146 3.02 -0.01 -7.44
CA ARG A 146 3.75 -0.93 -6.56
C ARG A 146 5.25 -0.89 -6.85
N VAL A 147 6.04 -0.81 -5.80
CA VAL A 147 7.50 -1.01 -5.88
C VAL A 147 7.76 -2.50 -5.66
N ARG A 148 8.22 -3.20 -6.69
CA ARG A 148 8.68 -4.59 -6.55
C ARG A 148 10.07 -4.54 -5.92
N SER A 149 10.31 -5.35 -4.89
CA SER A 149 11.67 -5.71 -4.53
C SER A 149 12.27 -6.42 -5.73
N SER A 150 13.34 -5.86 -6.32
CA SER A 150 14.13 -6.61 -7.30
C SER A 150 14.59 -7.91 -6.61
N GLU A 151 14.15 -9.06 -7.10
CA GLU A 151 14.76 -10.33 -6.69
C GLU A 151 16.27 -10.19 -6.93
N PRO A 152 17.13 -10.62 -5.99
CA PRO A 152 18.55 -10.68 -6.25
C PRO A 152 18.74 -11.58 -7.47
N SER A 153 19.30 -11.02 -8.56
CA SER A 153 19.66 -11.79 -9.74
C SER A 153 20.55 -12.93 -9.27
N GLN A 154 20.05 -14.16 -9.37
CA GLN A 154 20.89 -15.33 -9.19
C GLN A 154 22.00 -15.28 -10.25
N LYS A 155 23.22 -15.05 -9.79
CA LYS A 155 24.43 -15.30 -10.58
C LYS A 155 24.76 -16.77 -10.53
#